data_5c3486c3ffc44b2865df23118f5cb7cf
#
_entry.id   5c3486c3ffc44b2865df23118f5cb7cf
#
_cell.length_a   1.000
_cell.length_b   1.000
_cell.length_c   1.000
_cell.angle_alpha   90.00
_cell.angle_beta   90.00
_cell.angle_gamma   90.00
#
_symmetry.space_group_name_H-M   'P 1'
#
loop_
_entity.id
_entity.type
_entity.pdbx_description
1 polymer ?
#
loop_
_entity_poly.entity_id
_entity_poly.type
_entity_poly.pdbx_seq_one_letter_code
_entity_poly.pdbx_strand_id
1 'polypeptide(L)'
;MTSRESFLLMWGMEAEATKRVLAAMPDKNIEWRPHPKSRSAVELTAFVAGHAPILARFIETGEVKAQPMETPRSIKEAASIFAAVAPTLEKALKAVDEKTWDTKPATLYAEDGSVMQSAPLGGMLWFTLFDLIHHRGQLSTYIRPMGGKVPSIYGPSADEPGR
;
A
#
# COMPACT_ATOMS: atom_id res chain seq x y z
N MET A 1 2.91 16.43 -19.02
CA MET A 1 2.46 15.27 -18.22
C MET A 1 1.68 15.84 -17.04
N THR A 2 0.41 15.46 -16.93
CA THR A 2 -0.46 15.93 -15.83
C THR A 2 -0.15 15.19 -14.53
N SER A 3 -0.71 15.66 -13.40
CA SER A 3 -0.60 14.99 -12.11
C SER A 3 -1.15 13.56 -12.16
N ARG A 4 -2.27 13.38 -12.86
CA ARG A 4 -2.90 12.08 -13.05
C ARG A 4 -2.02 11.13 -13.90
N GLU A 5 -1.48 11.61 -15.01
CA GLU A 5 -0.56 10.82 -15.85
C GLU A 5 0.68 10.38 -15.07
N SER A 6 1.24 11.29 -14.28
CA SER A 6 2.38 10.99 -13.39
C SER A 6 2.02 9.93 -12.37
N PHE A 7 0.83 10.02 -11.76
CA PHE A 7 0.36 9.02 -10.80
C PHE A 7 0.20 7.64 -11.44
N LEU A 8 -0.41 7.55 -12.62
CA LEU A 8 -0.59 6.26 -13.32
C LEU A 8 0.74 5.58 -13.62
N LEU A 9 1.73 6.36 -14.05
CA LEU A 9 3.09 5.85 -14.27
C LEU A 9 3.71 5.34 -12.96
N MET A 10 3.66 6.14 -11.89
CA MET A 10 4.20 5.79 -10.58
C MET A 10 3.47 4.59 -9.98
N TRP A 11 2.14 4.56 -10.06
CA TRP A 11 1.37 3.41 -9.57
C TRP A 11 1.81 2.09 -10.22
N GLY A 12 2.02 2.08 -11.54
CA GLY A 12 2.50 0.88 -12.24
C GLY A 12 3.82 0.35 -11.67
N MET A 13 4.78 1.25 -11.41
CA MET A 13 6.08 0.89 -10.83
C MET A 13 5.95 0.44 -9.36
N GLU A 14 5.19 1.20 -8.57
CA GLU A 14 5.06 0.96 -7.12
C GLU A 14 4.22 -0.28 -6.81
N ALA A 15 3.20 -0.59 -7.60
CA ALA A 15 2.43 -1.81 -7.47
C ALA A 15 3.29 -3.06 -7.65
N GLU A 16 4.17 -3.07 -8.66
CA GLU A 16 5.08 -4.19 -8.90
C GLU A 16 6.15 -4.30 -7.80
N ALA A 17 6.70 -3.17 -7.34
CA ALA A 17 7.63 -3.14 -6.22
C ALA A 17 6.97 -3.66 -4.92
N THR A 18 5.71 -3.27 -4.68
CA THR A 18 4.94 -3.73 -3.52
C THR A 18 4.66 -5.22 -3.58
N LYS A 19 4.25 -5.75 -4.72
CA LYS A 19 4.05 -7.21 -4.92
C LYS A 19 5.32 -7.99 -4.58
N ARG A 20 6.49 -7.53 -5.06
CA ARG A 20 7.78 -8.19 -4.77
C ARG A 20 8.11 -8.20 -3.29
N VAL A 21 7.92 -7.07 -2.59
CA VAL A 21 8.17 -7.00 -1.14
C VAL A 21 7.21 -7.90 -0.37
N LEU A 22 5.90 -7.88 -0.69
CA LEU A 22 4.90 -8.73 -0.06
C LEU A 22 5.20 -10.22 -0.28
N ALA A 23 5.61 -10.60 -1.50
CA ALA A 23 5.99 -11.98 -1.82
C ALA A 23 7.28 -12.45 -1.13
N ALA A 24 8.18 -11.53 -0.80
CA ALA A 24 9.45 -11.84 -0.13
C ALA A 24 9.31 -11.99 1.39
N MET A 25 8.17 -11.61 1.96
CA MET A 25 7.93 -11.72 3.40
C MET A 25 7.82 -13.19 3.82
N PRO A 26 8.65 -13.65 4.79
CA PRO A 26 8.57 -15.04 5.27
C PRO A 26 7.25 -15.30 6.04
N ASP A 27 6.58 -16.40 5.70
CA ASP A 27 5.33 -16.83 6.35
C ASP A 27 5.60 -17.69 7.61
N LYS A 28 6.52 -17.21 8.44
CA LYS A 28 6.89 -17.82 9.71
C LYS A 28 7.19 -16.72 10.72
N ASN A 29 7.02 -17.01 12.02
CA ASN A 29 7.25 -16.02 13.08
C ASN A 29 6.52 -14.69 12.82
N ILE A 30 5.26 -14.79 12.42
CA ILE A 30 4.46 -13.67 11.90
C ILE A 30 4.24 -12.53 12.91
N GLU A 31 4.41 -12.84 14.21
CA GLU A 31 4.33 -11.87 15.30
C GLU A 31 5.66 -11.15 15.57
N TRP A 32 6.72 -11.47 14.82
CA TRP A 32 7.99 -10.79 14.96
C TRP A 32 7.86 -9.28 14.74
N ARG A 33 8.53 -8.51 15.56
CA ARG A 33 8.61 -7.05 15.49
C ARG A 33 9.97 -6.55 15.98
N PRO A 34 10.52 -5.48 15.39
CA PRO A 34 11.84 -4.97 15.79
C PRO A 34 11.83 -4.30 17.17
N HIS A 35 10.66 -3.84 17.63
CA HIS A 35 10.46 -3.18 18.90
C HIS A 35 9.04 -3.41 19.40
N PRO A 36 8.76 -3.51 20.71
CA PRO A 36 7.41 -3.72 21.25
C PRO A 36 6.35 -2.70 20.80
N LYS A 37 6.76 -1.48 20.47
CA LYS A 37 5.87 -0.43 19.93
C LYS A 37 5.65 -0.52 18.43
N SER A 38 6.38 -1.36 17.70
CA SER A 38 6.23 -1.56 16.27
C SER A 38 5.08 -2.53 15.97
N ARG A 39 4.47 -2.40 14.80
CA ARG A 39 3.58 -3.43 14.28
C ARG A 39 4.33 -4.76 14.13
N SER A 40 3.64 -5.88 14.31
CA SER A 40 4.20 -7.18 13.96
C SER A 40 4.33 -7.32 12.42
N ALA A 41 5.04 -8.34 11.98
CA ALA A 41 5.25 -8.60 10.56
C ALA A 41 3.91 -8.79 9.82
N VAL A 42 2.98 -9.55 10.40
CA VAL A 42 1.65 -9.76 9.79
C VAL A 42 0.81 -8.50 9.80
N GLU A 43 0.83 -7.73 10.89
CA GLU A 43 0.11 -6.45 10.99
C GLU A 43 0.63 -5.43 9.97
N LEU A 44 1.96 -5.31 9.83
CA LEU A 44 2.54 -4.38 8.85
C LEU A 44 2.33 -4.85 7.41
N THR A 45 2.38 -6.16 7.15
CA THR A 45 2.06 -6.73 5.83
C THR A 45 0.62 -6.43 5.43
N ALA A 46 -0.33 -6.64 6.34
CA ALA A 46 -1.74 -6.34 6.12
C ALA A 46 -1.97 -4.84 5.90
N PHE A 47 -1.29 -3.99 6.69
CA PHE A 47 -1.37 -2.55 6.53
C PHE A 47 -0.89 -2.10 5.14
N VAL A 48 0.28 -2.58 4.70
CA VAL A 48 0.81 -2.29 3.35
C VAL A 48 -0.15 -2.80 2.27
N ALA A 49 -0.65 -4.02 2.41
CA ALA A 49 -1.58 -4.60 1.44
C ALA A 49 -2.93 -3.87 1.39
N GLY A 50 -3.37 -3.30 2.50
CA GLY A 50 -4.62 -2.55 2.65
C GLY A 50 -4.67 -1.23 1.87
N HIS A 51 -3.54 -0.70 1.39
CA HIS A 51 -3.55 0.54 0.61
C HIS A 51 -4.24 0.40 -0.75
N ALA A 52 -4.20 -0.78 -1.38
CA ALA A 52 -4.91 -0.99 -2.64
C ALA A 52 -6.45 -0.89 -2.48
N PRO A 53 -7.09 -1.55 -1.49
CA PRO A 53 -8.49 -1.31 -1.15
C PRO A 53 -8.81 0.15 -0.81
N ILE A 54 -7.94 0.85 -0.08
CA ILE A 54 -8.13 2.28 0.27
C ILE A 54 -8.18 3.14 -0.99
N LEU A 55 -7.22 2.97 -1.92
CA LEU A 55 -7.21 3.67 -3.20
C LEU A 55 -8.49 3.39 -4.01
N ALA A 56 -8.90 2.12 -4.10
CA ALA A 56 -10.12 1.73 -4.80
C ALA A 56 -11.35 2.40 -4.17
N ARG A 57 -11.43 2.44 -2.84
CA ARG A 57 -12.53 3.05 -2.11
C ARG A 57 -12.61 4.57 -2.33
N PHE A 58 -11.49 5.28 -2.36
CA PHE A 58 -11.47 6.71 -2.71
C PHE A 58 -12.01 6.96 -4.12
N ILE A 59 -11.63 6.13 -5.09
CA ILE A 59 -12.13 6.26 -6.47
C ILE A 59 -13.64 6.05 -6.51
N GLU A 60 -14.13 5.02 -5.83
CA GLU A 60 -15.55 4.64 -5.80
C GLU A 60 -16.40 5.70 -5.11
N THR A 61 -16.12 5.99 -3.86
CA THR A 61 -17.00 6.76 -2.97
C THR A 61 -16.50 8.16 -2.64
N GLY A 62 -15.21 8.44 -2.76
CA GLY A 62 -14.59 9.65 -2.22
C GLY A 62 -14.38 9.60 -0.70
N GLU A 63 -14.76 8.52 -0.02
CA GLU A 63 -14.70 8.44 1.44
C GLU A 63 -14.07 7.15 1.91
N VAL A 64 -13.15 7.27 2.87
CA VAL A 64 -12.56 6.15 3.60
C VAL A 64 -12.68 6.45 5.09
N LYS A 65 -13.14 5.49 5.86
CA LYS A 65 -13.16 5.55 7.32
C LYS A 65 -12.13 4.57 7.86
N ALA A 66 -11.22 5.06 8.70
CA ALA A 66 -10.30 4.21 9.45
C ALA A 66 -11.11 3.23 10.30
N GLN A 67 -10.73 1.97 10.25
CA GLN A 67 -11.34 0.90 11.05
C GLN A 67 -10.24 0.05 11.66
N PRO A 68 -10.47 -0.56 12.83
CA PRO A 68 -9.57 -1.57 13.33
C PRO A 68 -9.39 -2.65 12.27
N MET A 69 -8.15 -2.95 11.95
CA MET A 69 -7.84 -4.00 10.98
C MET A 69 -7.80 -5.35 11.69
N GLU A 70 -8.62 -6.28 11.24
CA GLU A 70 -8.48 -7.66 11.70
C GLU A 70 -7.09 -8.19 11.32
N THR A 71 -6.41 -8.79 12.29
CA THR A 71 -5.07 -9.35 12.04
C THR A 71 -5.21 -10.66 11.26
N PRO A 72 -4.66 -10.73 10.03
CA PRO A 72 -4.69 -11.96 9.24
C PRO A 72 -3.95 -13.10 9.93
N ARG A 73 -4.31 -14.33 9.58
CA ARG A 73 -3.73 -15.56 10.19
C ARG A 73 -2.34 -15.91 9.66
N SER A 74 -1.93 -15.29 8.54
CA SER A 74 -0.64 -15.53 7.90
C SER A 74 -0.20 -14.33 7.06
N ILE A 75 1.09 -14.28 6.76
CA ILE A 75 1.65 -13.30 5.81
C ILE A 75 1.04 -13.46 4.42
N LYS A 76 0.81 -14.70 3.98
CA LYS A 76 0.17 -14.97 2.68
C LYS A 76 -1.24 -14.45 2.60
N GLU A 77 -2.04 -14.64 3.65
CA GLU A 77 -3.40 -14.09 3.74
C GLU A 77 -3.35 -12.56 3.66
N ALA A 78 -2.48 -11.92 4.46
CA ALA A 78 -2.28 -10.48 4.43
C ALA A 78 -1.89 -9.98 3.03
N ALA A 79 -0.90 -10.61 2.39
CA ALA A 79 -0.42 -10.24 1.05
C ALA A 79 -1.49 -10.43 -0.04
N SER A 80 -2.38 -11.41 0.12
CA SER A 80 -3.45 -11.69 -0.85
C SER A 80 -4.45 -10.55 -1.01
N ILE A 81 -4.60 -9.69 0.00
CA ILE A 81 -5.45 -8.49 -0.04
C ILE A 81 -5.03 -7.58 -1.20
N PHE A 82 -3.73 -7.30 -1.32
CA PHE A 82 -3.20 -6.47 -2.41
C PHE A 82 -3.40 -7.13 -3.77
N ALA A 83 -3.05 -8.42 -3.88
CA ALA A 83 -3.14 -9.17 -5.13
C ALA A 83 -4.58 -9.25 -5.68
N ALA A 84 -5.57 -9.37 -4.79
CA ALA A 84 -6.98 -9.44 -5.16
C ALA A 84 -7.50 -8.12 -5.75
N VAL A 85 -7.02 -6.98 -5.25
CA VAL A 85 -7.57 -5.65 -5.62
C VAL A 85 -6.76 -4.97 -6.72
N ALA A 86 -5.45 -5.19 -6.79
CA ALA A 86 -4.56 -4.44 -7.69
C ALA A 86 -4.99 -4.42 -9.18
N PRO A 87 -5.46 -5.52 -9.81
CA PRO A 87 -5.88 -5.49 -11.21
C PRO A 87 -7.14 -4.63 -11.45
N THR A 88 -8.10 -4.72 -10.53
CA THR A 88 -9.35 -3.94 -10.61
C THR A 88 -9.08 -2.46 -10.33
N LEU A 89 -8.21 -2.16 -9.37
CA LEU A 89 -7.77 -0.82 -9.06
C LEU A 89 -7.06 -0.17 -10.25
N GLU A 90 -6.17 -0.87 -10.93
CA GLU A 90 -5.49 -0.35 -12.13
C GLU A 90 -6.49 0.07 -13.21
N LYS A 91 -7.52 -0.75 -13.44
CA LYS A 91 -8.60 -0.42 -14.38
C LYS A 91 -9.40 0.81 -13.93
N ALA A 92 -9.73 0.89 -12.64
CA ALA A 92 -10.46 2.02 -12.07
C ALA A 92 -9.66 3.32 -12.17
N LEU A 93 -8.36 3.29 -11.86
CA LEU A 93 -7.46 4.43 -11.98
C LEU A 93 -7.39 4.98 -13.41
N LYS A 94 -7.31 4.10 -14.41
CA LYS A 94 -7.30 4.49 -15.83
C LYS A 94 -8.62 5.14 -16.28
N ALA A 95 -9.73 4.77 -15.66
CA ALA A 95 -11.06 5.30 -15.96
C ALA A 95 -11.35 6.67 -15.33
N VAL A 96 -10.61 7.11 -14.34
CA VAL A 96 -10.75 8.45 -13.73
C VAL A 96 -10.33 9.50 -14.75
N ASP A 97 -11.18 10.46 -15.09
CA ASP A 97 -10.83 11.60 -15.97
C ASP A 97 -10.14 12.73 -15.18
N GLU A 98 -9.52 13.68 -15.90
CA GLU A 98 -8.78 14.80 -15.30
C GLU A 98 -9.69 15.68 -14.42
N LYS A 99 -10.93 15.94 -14.85
CA LYS A 99 -11.87 16.74 -14.07
C LYS A 99 -12.20 16.07 -12.73
N THR A 100 -12.52 14.78 -12.76
CA THR A 100 -12.78 13.98 -11.56
C THR A 100 -11.55 13.93 -10.66
N TRP A 101 -10.37 13.77 -11.25
CA TRP A 101 -9.10 13.78 -10.54
C TRP A 101 -8.88 15.08 -9.74
N ASP A 102 -9.15 16.23 -10.35
CA ASP A 102 -8.86 17.53 -9.78
C ASP A 102 -9.98 18.08 -8.88
N THR A 103 -11.23 17.60 -9.04
CA THR A 103 -12.38 18.26 -8.39
C THR A 103 -13.24 17.35 -7.51
N LYS A 104 -13.21 16.01 -7.68
CA LYS A 104 -13.98 15.12 -6.81
C LYS A 104 -13.44 15.21 -5.39
N PRO A 105 -14.24 15.60 -4.39
CA PRO A 105 -13.77 15.61 -3.01
C PRO A 105 -13.49 14.19 -2.52
N ALA A 106 -12.41 14.04 -1.75
CA ALA A 106 -12.06 12.78 -1.11
C ALA A 106 -11.60 13.02 0.33
N THR A 107 -12.11 12.22 1.27
CA THR A 107 -11.91 12.43 2.70
C THR A 107 -11.60 11.13 3.43
N LEU A 108 -10.56 11.18 4.25
CA LEU A 108 -10.21 10.14 5.21
C LEU A 108 -10.74 10.54 6.58
N TYR A 109 -11.54 9.68 7.19
CA TYR A 109 -12.08 9.85 8.53
C TYR A 109 -11.41 8.92 9.54
N ALA A 110 -11.27 9.39 10.77
CA ALA A 110 -10.92 8.54 11.91
C ALA A 110 -12.08 7.62 12.32
N GLU A 111 -11.82 6.70 13.24
CA GLU A 111 -12.85 5.78 13.77
C GLU A 111 -14.02 6.50 14.43
N ASP A 112 -13.78 7.62 15.09
CA ASP A 112 -14.79 8.47 15.71
C ASP A 112 -15.58 9.34 14.70
N GLY A 113 -15.23 9.30 13.42
CA GLY A 113 -15.83 10.09 12.35
C GLY A 113 -15.25 11.49 12.17
N SER A 114 -14.24 11.87 12.95
CA SER A 114 -13.52 13.13 12.71
C SER A 114 -12.70 13.08 11.41
N VAL A 115 -12.56 14.21 10.74
CA VAL A 115 -11.76 14.32 9.50
C VAL A 115 -10.28 14.27 9.85
N MET A 116 -9.57 13.27 9.30
CA MET A 116 -8.12 13.19 9.40
C MET A 116 -7.43 13.95 8.26
N GLN A 117 -7.94 13.77 7.03
CA GLN A 117 -7.39 14.39 5.83
C GLN A 117 -8.48 14.56 4.78
N SER A 118 -8.47 15.67 4.04
CA SER A 118 -9.37 15.92 2.94
C SER A 118 -8.67 16.72 1.84
N ALA A 119 -8.89 16.33 0.60
CA ALA A 119 -8.34 16.97 -0.59
C ALA A 119 -9.15 16.54 -1.84
N PRO A 120 -8.90 17.12 -3.03
CA PRO A 120 -9.35 16.51 -4.28
C PRO A 120 -8.84 15.08 -4.43
N LEU A 121 -9.58 14.25 -5.18
CA LEU A 121 -9.30 12.82 -5.34
C LEU A 121 -7.83 12.55 -5.65
N GLY A 122 -7.25 13.25 -6.63
CA GLY A 122 -5.84 13.09 -6.99
C GLY A 122 -4.89 13.33 -5.83
N GLY A 123 -5.17 14.34 -5.00
CA GLY A 123 -4.38 14.61 -3.80
C GLY A 123 -4.44 13.48 -2.78
N MET A 124 -5.63 12.90 -2.54
CA MET A 124 -5.78 11.76 -1.63
C MET A 124 -5.16 10.48 -2.18
N LEU A 125 -5.21 10.26 -3.50
CA LEU A 125 -4.53 9.13 -4.11
C LEU A 125 -3.00 9.25 -3.99
N TRP A 126 -2.43 10.45 -4.21
CA TRP A 126 -1.01 10.69 -3.99
C TRP A 126 -0.61 10.50 -2.51
N PHE A 127 -1.38 11.05 -1.58
CA PHE A 127 -1.15 10.86 -0.15
C PHE A 127 -1.09 9.37 0.21
N THR A 128 -2.07 8.58 -0.27
CA THR A 128 -2.14 7.14 0.00
C THR A 128 -0.98 6.38 -0.65
N LEU A 129 -0.54 6.79 -1.85
CA LEU A 129 0.62 6.17 -2.51
C LEU A 129 1.92 6.45 -1.75
N PHE A 130 2.13 7.66 -1.26
CA PHE A 130 3.30 7.97 -0.43
C PHE A 130 3.30 7.20 0.88
N ASP A 131 2.15 7.04 1.51
CA ASP A 131 2.00 6.24 2.73
C ASP A 131 2.28 4.76 2.46
N LEU A 132 1.81 4.21 1.33
CA LEU A 132 2.17 2.88 0.87
C LEU A 132 3.69 2.71 0.73
N ILE A 133 4.35 3.63 0.01
CA ILE A 133 5.80 3.58 -0.23
C ILE A 133 6.57 3.62 1.09
N HIS A 134 6.17 4.53 2.01
CA HIS A 134 6.76 4.66 3.33
C HIS A 134 6.67 3.34 4.12
N HIS A 135 5.48 2.78 4.26
CA HIS A 135 5.27 1.55 5.04
C HIS A 135 5.84 0.31 4.36
N ARG A 136 5.86 0.24 3.03
CA ARG A 136 6.57 -0.80 2.28
C ARG A 136 8.07 -0.74 2.56
N GLY A 137 8.65 0.46 2.63
CA GLY A 137 10.05 0.65 3.03
C GLY A 137 10.33 0.10 4.43
N GLN A 138 9.44 0.37 5.39
CA GLN A 138 9.52 -0.23 6.73
C GLN A 138 9.41 -1.75 6.65
N LEU A 139 8.44 -2.29 5.91
CA LEU A 139 8.23 -3.73 5.78
C LEU A 139 9.46 -4.45 5.19
N SER A 140 10.14 -3.83 4.23
CA SER A 140 11.33 -4.42 3.62
C SER A 140 12.47 -4.68 4.62
N THR A 141 12.53 -3.90 5.71
CA THR A 141 13.53 -4.09 6.77
C THR A 141 13.24 -5.30 7.67
N TYR A 142 12.02 -5.84 7.64
CA TYR A 142 11.61 -7.03 8.41
C TYR A 142 12.08 -8.33 7.74
N ILE A 143 12.28 -8.32 6.42
CA ILE A 143 12.52 -9.53 5.62
C ILE A 143 13.76 -10.27 6.10
N ARG A 144 14.93 -9.62 6.24
CA ARG A 144 16.18 -10.27 6.65
C ARG A 144 16.15 -10.81 8.08
N PRO A 145 15.73 -10.05 9.10
CA PRO A 145 15.60 -10.58 10.46
C PRO A 145 14.69 -11.80 10.56
N MET A 146 13.69 -11.89 9.67
CA MET A 146 12.81 -13.05 9.58
C MET A 146 13.37 -14.19 8.72
N GLY A 147 14.61 -14.05 8.19
CA GLY A 147 15.29 -15.06 7.39
C GLY A 147 14.89 -15.11 5.91
N GLY A 148 14.31 -14.03 5.37
CA GLY A 148 14.05 -13.85 3.95
C GLY A 148 15.17 -13.11 3.23
N LYS A 149 14.97 -12.90 1.92
CA LYS A 149 15.85 -12.13 1.04
C LYS A 149 15.13 -10.86 0.57
N VAL A 150 15.78 -9.71 0.73
CA VAL A 150 15.21 -8.42 0.30
C VAL A 150 15.28 -8.33 -1.21
N PRO A 151 14.15 -8.15 -1.92
CA PRO A 151 14.15 -8.02 -3.37
C PRO A 151 14.75 -6.68 -3.82
N SER A 152 15.17 -6.61 -5.06
CA SER A 152 15.42 -5.35 -5.77
C SER A 152 14.15 -4.51 -5.80
N ILE A 153 14.19 -3.24 -5.39
CA ILE A 153 13.03 -2.32 -5.40
C ILE A 153 13.23 -1.24 -6.47
N TYR A 154 14.05 -0.25 -6.20
CA TYR A 154 14.45 0.79 -7.18
C TYR A 154 15.83 0.56 -7.78
N GLY A 155 16.54 -0.41 -7.28
CA GLY A 155 17.86 -0.80 -7.66
C GLY A 155 18.27 -2.10 -7.00
N PRO A 156 19.50 -2.57 -7.21
CA PRO A 156 20.00 -3.81 -6.63
C PRO A 156 19.89 -3.80 -5.10
N SER A 157 19.62 -4.95 -4.52
CA SER A 157 19.80 -5.21 -3.08
C SER A 157 21.05 -6.09 -2.85
N ALA A 158 21.51 -6.20 -1.61
CA ALA A 158 22.59 -7.13 -1.28
C ALA A 158 22.20 -8.60 -1.50
N ASP A 159 20.90 -8.92 -1.51
CA ASP A 159 20.38 -10.28 -1.73
C ASP A 159 20.04 -10.53 -3.22
N GLU A 160 19.81 -9.47 -3.98
CA GLU A 160 19.60 -9.46 -5.43
C GLU A 160 20.51 -8.41 -6.07
N PRO A 161 21.83 -8.69 -6.17
CA PRO A 161 22.74 -7.82 -6.89
C PRO A 161 22.30 -7.78 -8.36
N GLY A 162 22.16 -6.59 -8.94
CA GLY A 162 21.75 -6.40 -10.32
C GLY A 162 22.59 -7.24 -11.29
N ARG A 163 21.94 -7.71 -12.36
CA ARG A 163 22.62 -8.38 -13.48
C ARG A 163 23.35 -7.37 -14.34
#